data_bf673ddfa18d75ca7254469802d0337c
#
_entry.id   bf673ddfa18d75ca7254469802d0337c
#
_cell.length_a   1.000
_cell.length_b   1.000
_cell.length_c   1.000
_cell.angle_alpha   90.00
_cell.angle_beta   90.00
_cell.angle_gamma   90.00
#
_symmetry.space_group_name_H-M   'P 1'
#
loop_
_entity.id
_entity.type
_entity.pdbx_description
1 polymer ?
#
loop_
_entity_poly.entity_id
_entity_poly.type
_entity_poly.pdbx_seq_one_letter_code
_entity_poly.pdbx_strand_id
1 'polypeptide(L)'
;MCIRDSGGAGGFGGFGGDGGDGGIGGLVGSGGAGGSGGTGTLSGGRGGAGGNAGTFYGSGGAGGAGGESDNGDGGNGGVGGKAGLVGEGGNGGDGGATIAGKGGSGGNGGNAWLTGQGGNGGNAAFGKAGTGSVGVGGAGGLLEGQNGENGLLPS
;
A
#
# COMPACT_ATOMS: atom_id res chain seq x y z
N MET A 1 6.49 17.00 -17.43
CA MET A 1 5.06 16.73 -17.26
C MET A 1 4.81 15.85 -16.06
N CYS A 2 3.90 16.23 -15.22
CA CYS A 2 3.58 15.48 -14.02
C CYS A 2 2.26 14.76 -14.22
N ILE A 3 2.25 13.45 -13.97
CA ILE A 3 1.02 12.66 -14.03
C ILE A 3 0.82 12.04 -12.67
N ARG A 4 -0.36 12.23 -12.14
CA ARG A 4 -0.68 11.70 -10.83
C ARG A 4 -2.10 11.14 -10.84
N ASP A 5 -2.20 9.85 -11.02
CA ASP A 5 -3.49 9.18 -11.03
C ASP A 5 -3.61 8.25 -9.85
N SER A 6 -4.77 8.27 -9.21
CA SER A 6 -5.08 7.31 -8.16
C SER A 6 -5.72 6.08 -8.76
N GLY A 7 -5.46 4.94 -8.15
CA GLY A 7 -6.14 3.72 -8.55
C GLY A 7 -7.61 3.75 -8.17
N GLY A 8 -8.41 3.04 -8.91
CA GLY A 8 -9.84 2.92 -8.60
C GLY A 8 -10.11 1.98 -7.45
N ALA A 9 -11.19 2.23 -6.73
CA ALA A 9 -11.61 1.34 -5.65
C ALA A 9 -12.13 0.02 -6.22
N GLY A 10 -11.92 -1.06 -5.49
CA GLY A 10 -12.47 -2.35 -5.88
C GLY A 10 -13.96 -2.42 -5.64
N GLY A 11 -14.65 -3.23 -6.42
CA GLY A 11 -16.07 -3.46 -6.24
C GLY A 11 -16.35 -4.44 -5.10
N PHE A 12 -17.61 -4.53 -4.68
CA PHE A 12 -17.96 -5.51 -3.66
C PHE A 12 -18.89 -6.58 -4.16
N GLY A 13 -19.05 -7.59 -3.34
CA GLY A 13 -19.82 -8.76 -3.66
C GLY A 13 -19.33 -9.92 -2.82
N GLY A 14 -19.44 -11.15 -3.30
CA GLY A 14 -18.91 -12.32 -2.63
C GLY A 14 -17.40 -12.20 -2.40
N PHE A 15 -16.69 -11.89 -3.47
CA PHE A 15 -15.26 -11.55 -3.38
C PHE A 15 -15.12 -10.06 -3.69
N GLY A 16 -14.48 -9.33 -2.83
CA GLY A 16 -14.23 -7.92 -3.10
C GLY A 16 -13.28 -7.76 -4.28
N GLY A 17 -13.51 -6.76 -5.12
CA GLY A 17 -12.61 -6.50 -6.22
C GLY A 17 -11.33 -5.85 -5.76
N ASP A 18 -10.24 -6.10 -6.48
CA ASP A 18 -8.95 -5.48 -6.16
C ASP A 18 -8.96 -4.01 -6.54
N GLY A 19 -8.27 -3.21 -5.75
CA GLY A 19 -8.08 -1.79 -6.09
C GLY A 19 -7.12 -1.66 -7.26
N GLY A 20 -7.31 -0.62 -8.05
CA GLY A 20 -6.41 -0.34 -9.17
C GLY A 20 -5.09 0.26 -8.70
N ASP A 21 -4.05 0.06 -9.47
CA ASP A 21 -2.74 0.62 -9.16
C ASP A 21 -2.71 2.11 -9.45
N GLY A 22 -1.91 2.84 -8.71
CA GLY A 22 -1.72 4.26 -8.94
C GLY A 22 -0.88 4.52 -10.20
N GLY A 23 -1.09 5.66 -10.81
CA GLY A 23 -0.33 6.04 -11.99
C GLY A 23 1.09 6.49 -11.67
N ILE A 24 1.93 6.44 -12.67
CA ILE A 24 3.36 6.79 -12.56
C ILE A 24 3.53 8.29 -12.80
N GLY A 25 4.45 8.91 -12.06
CA GLY A 25 4.66 10.35 -12.16
C GLY A 25 5.71 10.77 -13.18
N GLY A 26 5.65 10.54 -14.39
CA GLY A 26 6.50 11.04 -15.48
C GLY A 26 7.97 11.30 -15.12
N LEU A 27 8.49 12.44 -15.50
CA LEU A 27 9.88 12.84 -15.18
C LEU A 27 9.96 13.52 -13.82
N VAL A 28 8.98 14.34 -13.52
CA VAL A 28 8.87 15.05 -12.23
C VAL A 28 7.44 14.90 -11.77
N GLY A 29 7.23 14.38 -10.62
CA GLY A 29 5.90 14.24 -10.07
C GLY A 29 5.79 13.05 -9.13
N SER A 30 4.79 13.10 -8.29
CA SER A 30 4.52 12.02 -7.33
C SER A 30 3.75 10.90 -8.01
N GLY A 31 3.98 9.69 -7.55
CA GLY A 31 3.14 8.57 -7.98
C GLY A 31 1.73 8.69 -7.40
N GLY A 32 0.75 8.17 -8.10
CA GLY A 32 -0.62 8.15 -7.62
C GLY A 32 -0.83 7.07 -6.57
N ALA A 33 -1.78 7.29 -5.68
CA ALA A 33 -2.13 6.30 -4.67
C ALA A 33 -2.81 5.09 -5.29
N GLY A 34 -2.58 3.92 -4.73
CA GLY A 34 -3.34 2.73 -5.12
C GLY A 34 -4.76 2.82 -4.60
N GLY A 35 -5.68 2.22 -5.31
CA GLY A 35 -7.08 2.16 -4.90
C GLY A 35 -7.31 1.14 -3.80
N SER A 36 -8.34 1.36 -3.00
CA SER A 36 -8.68 0.43 -1.92
C SER A 36 -9.31 -0.84 -2.48
N GLY A 37 -9.08 -1.96 -1.81
CA GLY A 37 -9.80 -3.17 -2.14
C GLY A 37 -11.24 -3.07 -1.73
N GLY A 38 -12.12 -3.74 -2.46
CA GLY A 38 -13.54 -3.76 -2.15
C GLY A 38 -13.85 -4.72 -1.03
N THR A 39 -14.95 -4.44 -0.32
CA THR A 39 -15.42 -5.34 0.73
C THR A 39 -16.04 -6.58 0.09
N GLY A 40 -15.93 -7.70 0.76
CA GLY A 40 -16.54 -8.93 0.27
C GLY A 40 -17.05 -9.78 1.40
N THR A 41 -18.11 -10.52 1.14
CA THR A 41 -18.66 -11.45 2.10
C THR A 41 -17.74 -12.65 2.30
N LEU A 42 -17.18 -13.15 1.22
CA LEU A 42 -16.31 -14.32 1.26
C LEU A 42 -14.83 -13.96 1.36
N SER A 43 -14.43 -12.83 0.80
CA SER A 43 -13.03 -12.41 0.83
C SER A 43 -12.94 -10.93 0.51
N GLY A 44 -12.14 -10.20 1.23
CA GLY A 44 -11.87 -8.79 0.91
C GLY A 44 -10.92 -8.67 -0.28
N GLY A 45 -11.09 -7.64 -1.08
CA GLY A 45 -10.21 -7.37 -2.21
C GLY A 45 -8.87 -6.80 -1.74
N ARG A 46 -7.86 -6.93 -2.56
CA ARG A 46 -6.52 -6.42 -2.26
C ARG A 46 -6.44 -4.93 -2.58
N GLY A 47 -5.67 -4.21 -1.81
CA GLY A 47 -5.37 -2.82 -2.15
C GLY A 47 -4.45 -2.75 -3.35
N GLY A 48 -4.63 -1.74 -4.18
CA GLY A 48 -3.76 -1.53 -5.33
C GLY A 48 -2.41 -0.97 -4.92
N ALA A 49 -1.40 -1.18 -5.73
CA ALA A 49 -0.07 -0.65 -5.47
C ALA A 49 -0.02 0.85 -5.71
N GLY A 50 0.78 1.54 -4.91
CA GLY A 50 1.07 2.95 -5.18
C GLY A 50 1.93 3.09 -6.43
N GLY A 51 1.70 4.13 -7.20
CA GLY A 51 2.50 4.39 -8.40
C GLY A 51 3.88 4.90 -8.05
N ASN A 52 4.83 4.64 -8.93
CA ASN A 52 6.19 5.14 -8.75
C ASN A 52 6.25 6.62 -9.06
N ALA A 53 7.14 7.31 -8.38
CA ALA A 53 7.37 8.73 -8.66
C ALA A 53 8.09 8.91 -9.99
N GLY A 54 8.17 10.16 -10.42
CA GLY A 54 8.94 10.51 -11.60
C GLY A 54 10.41 10.19 -11.42
N THR A 55 11.13 10.17 -12.55
CA THR A 55 12.52 9.73 -12.54
C THR A 55 13.42 10.61 -11.67
N PHE A 56 13.23 11.93 -11.71
CA PHE A 56 14.11 12.85 -10.99
C PHE A 56 13.58 13.26 -9.62
N TYR A 57 12.33 13.68 -9.55
CA TYR A 57 11.74 14.19 -8.31
C TYR A 57 10.39 13.58 -8.08
N GLY A 58 10.06 13.40 -6.86
CA GLY A 58 8.74 13.05 -6.44
C GLY A 58 8.70 11.92 -5.44
N SER A 59 7.62 11.84 -4.71
CA SER A 59 7.39 10.77 -3.75
C SER A 59 6.60 9.65 -4.40
N GLY A 60 6.87 8.43 -3.98
CA GLY A 60 6.05 7.30 -4.40
C GLY A 60 4.63 7.41 -3.84
N GLY A 61 3.67 6.89 -4.55
CA GLY A 61 2.29 6.88 -4.08
C GLY A 61 2.06 5.84 -3.00
N ALA A 62 1.11 6.08 -2.12
CA ALA A 62 0.76 5.12 -1.08
C ALA A 62 0.04 3.91 -1.67
N GLY A 63 0.26 2.75 -1.09
CA GLY A 63 -0.52 1.57 -1.43
C GLY A 63 -1.94 1.69 -0.89
N GLY A 64 -2.90 1.11 -1.57
CA GLY A 64 -4.29 1.13 -1.12
C GLY A 64 -4.54 0.12 -0.01
N ALA A 65 -5.53 0.40 0.81
CA ALA A 65 -5.90 -0.50 1.89
C ALA A 65 -6.59 -1.75 1.35
N GLY A 66 -6.41 -2.87 2.03
CA GLY A 66 -7.17 -4.08 1.72
C GLY A 66 -8.61 -3.95 2.14
N GLY A 67 -9.49 -4.64 1.46
CA GLY A 67 -10.92 -4.61 1.75
C GLY A 67 -11.28 -5.52 2.93
N GLU A 68 -12.34 -5.15 3.61
CA GLU A 68 -12.85 -5.93 4.73
C GLU A 68 -13.64 -7.14 4.25
N SER A 69 -13.76 -8.11 5.11
CA SER A 69 -14.55 -9.31 4.81
C SER A 69 -15.42 -9.69 6.01
N ASP A 70 -16.52 -10.34 5.74
CA ASP A 70 -17.38 -10.83 6.82
C ASP A 70 -17.09 -12.27 7.17
N ASN A 71 -16.96 -13.15 6.19
CA ASN A 71 -16.82 -14.58 6.44
C ASN A 71 -15.46 -15.14 6.03
N GLY A 72 -14.74 -14.45 5.20
CA GLY A 72 -13.45 -14.91 4.72
C GLY A 72 -12.32 -14.04 5.23
N ASP A 73 -11.20 -14.12 4.56
CA ASP A 73 -10.01 -13.35 4.96
C ASP A 73 -10.11 -11.91 4.50
N GLY A 74 -9.55 -11.01 5.27
CA GLY A 74 -9.41 -9.62 4.85
C GLY A 74 -8.40 -9.49 3.72
N GLY A 75 -8.58 -8.49 2.86
CA GLY A 75 -7.66 -8.25 1.76
C GLY A 75 -6.34 -7.67 2.24
N ASN A 76 -5.29 -7.94 1.50
CA ASN A 76 -3.97 -7.38 1.82
C ASN A 76 -3.87 -5.93 1.35
N GLY A 77 -3.11 -5.15 2.08
CA GLY A 77 -2.79 -3.79 1.63
C GLY A 77 -1.83 -3.80 0.46
N GLY A 78 -1.91 -2.79 -0.38
CA GLY A 78 -1.01 -2.66 -1.51
C GLY A 78 0.34 -2.12 -1.10
N VAL A 79 1.35 -2.38 -1.91
CA VAL A 79 2.70 -1.87 -1.66
C VAL A 79 2.78 -0.38 -1.99
N GLY A 80 3.68 0.32 -1.32
CA GLY A 80 3.96 1.72 -1.63
C GLY A 80 4.82 1.83 -2.89
N GLY A 81 4.67 2.92 -3.61
CA GLY A 81 5.46 3.18 -4.82
C GLY A 81 6.85 3.66 -4.49
N LYS A 82 7.74 3.51 -5.44
CA LYS A 82 9.13 3.94 -5.29
C LYS A 82 9.27 5.44 -5.52
N ALA A 83 10.23 6.03 -4.84
CA ALA A 83 10.55 7.44 -5.06
C ALA A 83 11.40 7.62 -6.31
N GLY A 84 11.46 8.85 -6.81
CA GLY A 84 12.41 9.22 -7.83
C GLY A 84 13.79 9.42 -7.23
N LEU A 85 14.68 10.08 -7.96
CA LEU A 85 16.04 10.31 -7.51
C LEU A 85 16.05 11.03 -6.16
N VAL A 86 15.20 12.04 -6.02
CA VAL A 86 15.01 12.76 -4.75
C VAL A 86 13.55 12.64 -4.35
N GLY A 87 13.27 12.13 -3.18
CA GLY A 87 11.90 12.01 -2.68
C GLY A 87 11.75 10.80 -1.77
N GLU A 88 10.58 10.69 -1.18
CA GLU A 88 10.28 9.62 -0.22
C GLU A 88 9.54 8.47 -0.90
N GLY A 89 9.80 7.28 -0.44
CA GLY A 89 9.01 6.12 -0.86
C GLY A 89 7.58 6.22 -0.31
N GLY A 90 6.62 5.67 -1.03
CA GLY A 90 5.24 5.66 -0.59
C GLY A 90 5.01 4.63 0.52
N ASN A 91 4.05 4.91 1.38
CA ASN A 91 3.72 3.97 2.45
C ASN A 91 2.94 2.78 1.90
N GLY A 92 3.09 1.63 2.53
CA GLY A 92 2.25 0.49 2.23
C GLY A 92 0.84 0.69 2.78
N GLY A 93 -0.14 0.08 2.15
CA GLY A 93 -1.52 0.14 2.61
C GLY A 93 -1.78 -0.85 3.74
N ASP A 94 -2.76 -0.55 4.57
CA ASP A 94 -3.13 -1.42 5.67
C ASP A 94 -3.91 -2.63 5.18
N GLY A 95 -3.85 -3.71 5.92
CA GLY A 95 -4.67 -4.88 5.65
C GLY A 95 -6.13 -4.64 6.01
N GLY A 96 -7.03 -5.37 5.39
CA GLY A 96 -8.45 -5.29 5.69
C GLY A 96 -8.83 -6.21 6.85
N ALA A 97 -9.73 -5.74 7.70
CA ALA A 97 -10.19 -6.50 8.86
C ALA A 97 -11.23 -7.55 8.45
N THR A 98 -11.40 -8.55 9.28
CA THR A 98 -12.44 -9.55 9.05
C THR A 98 -13.03 -9.99 10.40
N ILE A 99 -14.27 -10.48 10.35
CA ILE A 99 -14.95 -10.97 11.53
C ILE A 99 -14.63 -12.45 11.79
N ALA A 100 -14.53 -13.24 10.74
CA ALA A 100 -14.45 -14.70 10.88
C ALA A 100 -13.13 -15.31 10.39
N GLY A 101 -12.43 -14.68 9.50
CA GLY A 101 -11.22 -15.24 8.92
C GLY A 101 -9.95 -14.57 9.45
N LYS A 102 -8.90 -14.66 8.68
CA LYS A 102 -7.63 -13.97 9.00
C LYS A 102 -7.67 -12.53 8.55
N GLY A 103 -7.14 -11.63 9.35
CA GLY A 103 -6.95 -10.24 8.94
C GLY A 103 -5.96 -10.16 7.78
N GLY A 104 -6.14 -9.15 6.95
CA GLY A 104 -5.23 -8.92 5.83
C GLY A 104 -3.86 -8.43 6.29
N SER A 105 -2.86 -8.71 5.49
CA SER A 105 -1.50 -8.23 5.76
C SER A 105 -1.33 -6.80 5.28
N GLY A 106 -0.50 -6.03 5.97
CA GLY A 106 -0.12 -4.70 5.50
C GLY A 106 0.84 -4.80 4.34
N GLY A 107 0.75 -3.86 3.42
CA GLY A 107 1.67 -3.81 2.30
C GLY A 107 3.01 -3.21 2.69
N ASN A 108 4.04 -3.53 1.95
CA ASN A 108 5.38 -2.99 2.21
C ASN A 108 5.47 -1.54 1.76
N GLY A 109 6.31 -0.78 2.45
CA GLY A 109 6.63 0.57 2.03
C GLY A 109 7.53 0.57 0.80
N GLY A 110 7.43 1.62 0.00
CA GLY A 110 8.30 1.76 -1.16
C GLY A 110 9.66 2.30 -0.78
N ASN A 111 10.64 2.02 -1.63
CA ASN A 111 12.02 2.44 -1.38
C ASN A 111 12.24 3.85 -1.91
N ALA A 112 13.12 4.58 -1.24
CA ALA A 112 13.72 5.79 -1.79
C ALA A 112 14.92 5.36 -2.66
N TRP A 113 15.34 6.24 -3.57
CA TRP A 113 16.45 5.88 -4.42
C TRP A 113 17.76 6.47 -3.92
N LEU A 114 17.99 7.75 -4.18
CA LEU A 114 19.28 8.36 -3.82
C LEU A 114 19.19 9.16 -2.54
N THR A 115 18.22 10.04 -2.44
CA THR A 115 17.97 10.84 -1.23
C THR A 115 16.50 10.76 -0.89
N GLY A 116 16.22 10.59 0.39
CA GLY A 116 14.86 10.55 0.90
C GLY A 116 14.63 9.38 1.83
N GLN A 117 13.52 9.39 2.49
CA GLN A 117 13.15 8.31 3.41
C GLN A 117 12.41 7.21 2.69
N GLY A 118 12.61 5.99 3.14
CA GLY A 118 11.77 4.87 2.70
C GLY A 118 10.37 5.02 3.27
N GLY A 119 9.38 4.52 2.55
CA GLY A 119 8.00 4.54 3.02
C GLY A 119 7.79 3.54 4.15
N ASN A 120 6.81 3.81 5.00
CA ASN A 120 6.49 2.91 6.10
C ASN A 120 5.69 1.72 5.59
N GLY A 121 5.83 0.59 6.27
CA GLY A 121 4.99 -0.56 6.00
C GLY A 121 3.58 -0.34 6.53
N GLY A 122 2.60 -0.96 5.89
CA GLY A 122 1.22 -0.88 6.34
C GLY A 122 0.96 -1.77 7.55
N ASN A 123 -0.09 -1.44 8.29
CA ASN A 123 -0.45 -2.17 9.49
C ASN A 123 -1.18 -3.46 9.14
N ALA A 124 -1.00 -4.48 9.98
CA ALA A 124 -1.78 -5.70 9.86
C ALA A 124 -3.19 -5.47 10.42
N ALA A 125 -4.14 -6.23 9.92
CA ALA A 125 -5.50 -6.13 10.39
C ALA A 125 -5.86 -7.30 11.30
N PHE A 126 -6.86 -7.07 12.14
CA PHE A 126 -7.38 -8.07 13.05
C PHE A 126 -8.28 -9.05 12.32
N GLY A 127 -8.20 -10.31 12.69
CA GLY A 127 -9.13 -11.33 12.25
C GLY A 127 -9.34 -12.36 13.36
N LYS A 128 -10.52 -12.92 13.43
CA LYS A 128 -10.83 -13.88 14.47
C LYS A 128 -9.97 -15.15 14.38
N ALA A 129 -9.66 -15.58 13.16
CA ALA A 129 -8.81 -16.74 12.95
C ALA A 129 -7.32 -16.43 13.08
N GLY A 130 -6.96 -15.16 13.00
CA GLY A 130 -5.57 -14.72 13.15
C GLY A 130 -5.39 -13.31 12.64
N THR A 131 -4.30 -12.69 13.01
CA THR A 131 -3.94 -11.36 12.48
C THR A 131 -3.09 -11.53 11.24
N GLY A 132 -3.14 -10.56 10.36
CA GLY A 132 -2.26 -10.53 9.20
C GLY A 132 -0.83 -10.19 9.59
N SER A 133 0.06 -10.19 8.61
CA SER A 133 1.44 -9.76 8.82
C SER A 133 1.57 -8.26 8.64
N VAL A 134 2.51 -7.66 9.34
CA VAL A 134 2.79 -6.23 9.13
C VAL A 134 3.61 -6.04 7.86
N GLY A 135 3.45 -4.91 7.22
CA GLY A 135 4.29 -4.58 6.08
C GLY A 135 5.67 -4.12 6.54
N VAL A 136 6.65 -4.35 5.71
CA VAL A 136 8.03 -3.95 6.01
C VAL A 136 8.25 -2.53 5.49
N GLY A 137 8.99 -1.72 6.23
CA GLY A 137 9.35 -0.39 5.78
C GLY A 137 10.32 -0.46 4.59
N GLY A 138 10.22 0.52 3.70
CA GLY A 138 11.10 0.59 2.56
C GLY A 138 12.49 1.11 2.93
N ALA A 139 13.44 0.88 2.06
CA ALA A 139 14.81 1.34 2.28
C ALA A 139 14.93 2.85 2.05
N GLY A 140 15.75 3.49 2.85
CA GLY A 140 16.11 4.90 2.65
C GLY A 140 17.07 5.06 1.48
N GLY A 141 17.29 6.32 1.09
CA GLY A 141 18.17 6.62 -0.03
C GLY A 141 19.62 6.24 0.24
N LEU A 142 20.37 6.02 -0.83
CA LEU A 142 21.76 5.60 -0.73
C LEU A 142 22.67 6.66 -0.15
N LEU A 143 22.45 7.93 -0.51
CA LEU A 143 23.27 9.02 0.00
C LEU A 143 22.76 9.54 1.33
N GLU A 144 21.44 9.66 1.44
CA GLU A 144 20.84 10.25 2.63
C GLU A 144 19.40 9.82 2.76
N GLY A 145 18.99 9.48 3.95
CA GLY A 145 17.63 9.10 4.23
C GLY A 145 17.57 7.92 5.19
N GLN A 146 16.44 7.83 5.86
CA GLN A 146 16.20 6.74 6.81
C GLN A 146 15.30 5.69 6.18
N ASN A 147 15.44 4.48 6.67
CA ASN A 147 14.51 3.42 6.29
C ASN A 147 13.14 3.71 6.90
N GLY A 148 12.10 3.31 6.21
CA GLY A 148 10.76 3.40 6.75
C GLY A 148 10.57 2.42 7.90
N GLU A 149 9.57 2.69 8.71
CA GLU A 149 9.24 1.82 9.82
C GLU A 149 8.33 0.70 9.36
N ASN A 150 8.42 -0.42 10.05
CA ASN A 150 7.48 -1.52 9.80
C ASN A 150 6.11 -1.14 10.33
N GLY A 151 5.08 -1.74 9.75
CA GLY A 151 3.72 -1.54 10.24
C GLY A 151 3.52 -2.12 11.63
N LEU A 152 2.34 -1.87 12.19
CA LEU A 152 2.01 -2.29 13.55
C LEU A 152 1.00 -3.43 13.52
N LEU A 153 1.07 -4.26 14.53
CA LEU A 153 0.05 -5.29 14.75
C LEU A 153 -1.11 -4.66 15.54
N PRO A 154 -2.36 -5.11 15.28
CA PRO A 154 -3.47 -4.64 16.11
C PRO A 154 -3.32 -5.20 17.52
N SER A 155 -3.76 -4.42 18.47
CA SER A 155 -3.67 -4.83 19.87
C SER A 155 -4.94 -5.50 20.37
#